data_9148843a8fd8fbacf263b7bd7cb4c97b
#
_entry.id   9148843a8fd8fbacf263b7bd7cb4c97b
#
_cell.length_a   1.000
_cell.length_b   1.000
_cell.length_c   1.000
_cell.angle_alpha   90.00
_cell.angle_beta   90.00
_cell.angle_gamma   90.00
#
_symmetry.space_group_name_H-M   'P 1'
#
loop_
_entity.id
_entity.type
_entity.pdbx_description
1 polymer ?
#
loop_
_entity_poly.entity_id
_entity_poly.type
_entity_poly.pdbx_seq_one_letter_code
_entity_poly.pdbx_strand_id
1 'polypeptide(L)'
;MATNAIDTWTDSVRTTSQSYEDSVLGLKQRRADALEKFAQVGFPGRKHEEWRYTPLTSIASSPCSAVLERSETLLDRNLLPVDSNGVARIVIDNGEFRDDLSDLSAVGDHVQVQSLASMRREHPEQLSELLARSFPADDHPFHCLSDALLDDGVFIDVAPMSDVDGEVASIHIIHYLDGSRGPGSAHTTGLLRISKGARIRLIEEIHCQGEVLGNIRWGVDLAEGSDVHRIR
;
A
#
# COMPACT_ATOMS: atom_id res chain seq x y z
N MET A 1 13.81 7.96 32.32
CA MET A 1 14.68 7.49 31.23
C MET A 1 14.06 7.99 29.93
N ALA A 2 14.82 8.65 29.06
CA ALA A 2 14.29 9.08 27.78
C ALA A 2 14.04 7.82 26.95
N THR A 3 12.79 7.59 26.55
CA THR A 3 12.41 6.51 25.63
C THR A 3 13.12 6.77 24.30
N ASN A 4 13.81 5.78 23.78
CA ASN A 4 14.43 5.91 22.47
C ASN A 4 13.33 6.06 21.40
N ALA A 5 13.53 6.91 20.41
CA ALA A 5 12.54 7.13 19.34
C ALA A 5 12.16 5.83 18.61
N ILE A 6 13.10 4.91 18.43
CA ILE A 6 12.82 3.61 17.82
C ILE A 6 11.92 2.74 18.73
N ASP A 7 12.06 2.83 20.04
CA ASP A 7 11.20 2.08 20.97
C ASP A 7 9.75 2.57 20.86
N THR A 8 9.54 3.90 20.71
CA THR A 8 8.21 4.49 20.49
C THR A 8 7.55 3.97 19.22
N TRP A 9 8.30 3.93 18.10
CA TRP A 9 7.82 3.35 16.86
C TRP A 9 7.51 1.86 16.99
N THR A 10 8.42 1.09 17.56
CA THR A 10 8.26 -0.36 17.76
C THR A 10 7.04 -0.68 18.61
N ASP A 11 6.81 0.08 19.68
CA ASP A 11 5.66 -0.14 20.58
C ASP A 11 4.35 0.24 19.91
N SER A 12 4.31 1.33 19.15
CA SER A 12 3.13 1.73 18.39
C SER A 12 2.79 0.69 17.32
N VAL A 13 3.78 0.27 16.51
CA VAL A 13 3.61 -0.75 15.47
C VAL A 13 3.15 -2.08 16.08
N ARG A 14 3.72 -2.48 17.23
CA ARG A 14 3.32 -3.70 17.94
C ARG A 14 1.88 -3.64 18.36
N THR A 15 1.46 -2.54 18.98
CA THR A 15 0.08 -2.36 19.45
C THR A 15 -0.91 -2.45 18.29
N THR A 16 -0.65 -1.74 17.19
CA THR A 16 -1.50 -1.77 16.00
C THR A 16 -1.51 -3.14 15.34
N SER A 17 -0.34 -3.74 15.12
CA SER A 17 -0.22 -5.07 14.48
C SER A 17 -0.96 -6.16 15.27
N GLN A 18 -0.98 -6.06 16.59
CA GLN A 18 -1.69 -7.01 17.46
C GLN A 18 -3.22 -6.80 17.46
N SER A 19 -3.72 -5.62 17.06
CA SER A 19 -5.16 -5.37 16.96
C SER A 19 -5.77 -5.97 15.70
N TYR A 20 -4.96 -6.34 14.71
CA TYR A 20 -5.46 -6.94 13.48
C TYR A 20 -5.92 -8.39 13.69
N GLU A 21 -7.15 -8.66 13.33
CA GLU A 21 -7.72 -10.01 13.39
C GLU A 21 -7.20 -10.86 12.23
N ASP A 22 -6.24 -11.75 12.52
CA ASP A 22 -5.69 -12.67 11.55
C ASP A 22 -6.21 -14.09 11.73
N SER A 23 -7.03 -14.52 10.79
CA SER A 23 -7.35 -15.94 10.58
C SER A 23 -6.25 -16.67 9.81
N VAL A 24 -5.29 -15.95 9.22
CA VAL A 24 -4.24 -16.48 8.33
C VAL A 24 -2.91 -16.55 9.05
N LEU A 25 -2.48 -17.75 9.40
CA LEU A 25 -1.24 -17.98 10.14
C LEU A 25 0.00 -17.34 9.46
N GLY A 26 0.08 -17.41 8.13
CA GLY A 26 1.21 -16.87 7.37
C GLY A 26 1.32 -15.34 7.46
N LEU A 27 0.21 -14.60 7.48
CA LEU A 27 0.23 -13.15 7.63
C LEU A 27 0.62 -12.73 9.04
N LYS A 28 0.13 -13.44 10.04
CA LYS A 28 0.50 -13.19 11.44
C LYS A 28 2.00 -13.36 11.65
N GLN A 29 2.58 -14.44 11.11
CA GLN A 29 4.01 -14.68 11.20
C GLN A 29 4.80 -13.60 10.45
N ARG A 30 4.39 -13.24 9.22
CA ARG A 30 5.02 -12.17 8.43
C ARG A 30 5.07 -10.85 9.18
N ARG A 31 3.98 -10.44 9.84
CA ARG A 31 3.94 -9.22 10.66
C ARG A 31 4.87 -9.29 11.86
N ALA A 32 4.88 -10.42 12.56
CA ALA A 32 5.75 -10.61 13.72
C ALA A 32 7.23 -10.54 13.34
N ASP A 33 7.62 -11.22 12.27
CA ASP A 33 8.99 -11.23 11.77
C ASP A 33 9.44 -9.85 11.30
N ALA A 34 8.56 -9.12 10.62
CA ALA A 34 8.82 -7.77 10.15
C ALA A 34 8.97 -6.76 11.29
N LEU A 35 8.13 -6.87 12.34
CA LEU A 35 8.25 -6.06 13.55
C LEU A 35 9.56 -6.32 14.29
N GLU A 36 9.96 -7.58 14.42
CA GLU A 36 11.24 -7.94 15.05
C GLU A 36 12.42 -7.36 14.26
N LYS A 37 12.40 -7.48 12.95
CA LYS A 37 13.43 -6.88 12.09
C LYS A 37 13.46 -5.35 12.21
N PHE A 38 12.32 -4.68 12.16
CA PHE A 38 12.26 -3.24 12.34
C PHE A 38 12.85 -2.81 13.68
N ALA A 39 12.55 -3.53 14.77
CA ALA A 39 13.11 -3.25 16.08
C ALA A 39 14.65 -3.40 16.12
N GLN A 40 15.21 -4.33 15.31
CA GLN A 40 16.64 -4.55 15.22
C GLN A 40 17.37 -3.51 14.35
N VAL A 41 16.82 -3.16 13.18
CA VAL A 41 17.49 -2.30 12.21
C VAL A 41 17.22 -0.82 12.45
N GLY A 42 16.04 -0.46 12.94
CA GLY A 42 15.60 0.92 13.13
C GLY A 42 15.56 1.71 11.82
N PHE A 43 15.41 3.05 11.92
CA PHE A 43 15.49 3.91 10.74
C PHE A 43 16.94 4.08 10.26
N PRO A 44 17.16 4.12 8.94
CA PRO A 44 18.51 4.29 8.41
C PRO A 44 19.08 5.66 8.79
N GLY A 45 20.31 5.66 9.24
CA GLY A 45 21.04 6.87 9.53
C GLY A 45 21.99 7.29 8.39
N ARG A 46 22.71 8.39 8.56
CA ARG A 46 23.65 8.94 7.57
C ARG A 46 24.78 7.98 7.15
N LYS A 47 25.00 6.89 7.87
CA LYS A 47 25.99 5.86 7.53
C LYS A 47 25.51 4.95 6.40
N HIS A 48 24.22 4.89 6.13
CA HIS A 48 23.65 4.17 5.01
C HIS A 48 23.75 5.06 3.77
N GLU A 49 24.44 4.59 2.75
CA GLU A 49 24.79 5.40 1.58
C GLU A 49 23.55 5.96 0.87
N GLU A 50 22.52 5.16 0.71
CA GLU A 50 21.25 5.53 0.07
C GLU A 50 20.53 6.68 0.81
N TRP A 51 20.74 6.80 2.14
CA TRP A 51 20.08 7.79 3.00
C TRP A 51 21.01 8.92 3.45
N ARG A 52 22.23 8.96 2.93
CA ARG A 52 23.27 9.91 3.36
C ARG A 52 22.82 11.37 3.28
N TYR A 53 22.04 11.69 2.26
CA TYR A 53 21.54 13.05 1.99
C TYR A 53 20.08 13.25 2.37
N THR A 54 19.41 12.23 2.89
CA THR A 54 18.01 12.26 3.32
C THR A 54 17.93 11.86 4.79
N PRO A 55 18.19 12.80 5.73
CA PRO A 55 18.18 12.47 7.15
C PRO A 55 16.75 12.15 7.62
N LEU A 56 16.57 10.98 8.24
CA LEU A 56 15.28 10.52 8.76
C LEU A 56 15.07 10.84 10.25
N THR A 57 15.92 11.68 10.84
CA THR A 57 15.86 11.99 12.29
C THR A 57 14.50 12.59 12.69
N SER A 58 13.92 13.45 11.83
CA SER A 58 12.59 14.03 12.06
C SER A 58 11.51 12.96 12.07
N ILE A 59 11.54 12.03 11.12
CA ILE A 59 10.59 10.90 11.05
C ILE A 59 10.77 10.01 12.28
N ALA A 60 12.00 9.61 12.59
CA ALA A 60 12.28 8.71 13.70
C ALA A 60 11.81 9.29 15.06
N SER A 61 11.85 10.62 15.23
CA SER A 61 11.38 11.30 16.44
C SER A 61 9.95 11.85 16.34
N SER A 62 9.25 11.58 15.24
CA SER A 62 7.92 12.12 14.98
C SER A 62 6.82 11.34 15.72
N PRO A 63 5.74 12.01 16.13
CA PRO A 63 4.52 11.34 16.56
C PRO A 63 3.80 10.55 15.45
N CYS A 64 4.27 10.60 14.20
CA CYS A 64 3.76 9.80 13.08
C CYS A 64 3.90 8.28 13.26
N SER A 65 4.36 7.81 14.43
CA SER A 65 4.35 6.39 14.79
C SER A 65 2.94 5.80 14.93
N ALA A 66 1.94 6.63 15.24
CA ALA A 66 0.55 6.18 15.25
C ALA A 66 0.08 5.88 13.82
N VAL A 67 -0.59 4.73 13.61
CA VAL A 67 -1.24 4.44 12.34
C VAL A 67 -2.55 5.20 12.26
N LEU A 68 -2.76 5.89 11.15
CA LEU A 68 -4.00 6.62 10.90
C LEU A 68 -5.10 5.65 10.52
N GLU A 69 -6.23 5.79 11.18
CA GLU A 69 -7.45 5.11 10.79
C GLU A 69 -8.06 5.77 9.55
N ARG A 70 -8.92 5.01 8.87
CA ARG A 70 -9.75 5.51 7.79
C ARG A 70 -10.44 6.81 8.19
N SER A 71 -10.39 7.81 7.33
CA SER A 71 -11.07 9.06 7.56
C SER A 71 -12.60 8.88 7.55
N GLU A 72 -13.27 9.25 8.64
CA GLU A 72 -14.73 9.36 8.64
C GLU A 72 -15.20 10.66 7.97
N THR A 73 -14.31 11.62 7.86
CA THR A 73 -14.56 12.85 7.12
C THR A 73 -14.56 12.44 5.65
N LEU A 74 -15.74 12.39 5.08
CA LEU A 74 -15.92 12.13 3.67
C LEU A 74 -14.91 12.97 2.90
N LEU A 75 -14.04 12.30 2.18
CA LEU A 75 -13.39 12.91 1.04
C LEU A 75 -14.48 13.67 0.31
N ASP A 76 -14.36 14.99 0.26
CA ASP A 76 -15.28 15.75 -0.57
C ASP A 76 -15.19 15.15 -1.97
N ARG A 77 -16.26 14.51 -2.41
CA ARG A 77 -16.29 13.88 -3.75
C ARG A 77 -15.94 14.89 -4.85
N ASN A 78 -16.06 16.18 -4.56
CA ASN A 78 -15.65 17.26 -5.46
C ASN A 78 -14.12 17.39 -5.56
N LEU A 79 -13.35 16.81 -4.62
CA LEU A 79 -11.88 16.74 -4.71
C LEU A 79 -11.42 15.53 -5.54
N LEU A 80 -12.31 14.56 -5.77
CA LEU A 80 -11.99 13.47 -6.66
C LEU A 80 -12.04 13.96 -8.11
N PRO A 81 -11.04 13.61 -8.94
CA PRO A 81 -11.09 13.96 -10.35
C PRO A 81 -12.42 13.51 -10.95
N VAL A 82 -13.05 14.41 -11.68
CA VAL A 82 -14.28 14.10 -12.41
C VAL A 82 -13.98 12.99 -13.40
N ASP A 83 -14.85 11.99 -13.48
CA ASP A 83 -14.73 10.82 -14.35
C ASP A 83 -14.22 11.22 -15.74
N SER A 84 -12.96 10.91 -15.99
CA SER A 84 -12.40 11.00 -17.32
C SER A 84 -12.91 9.79 -18.10
N ASN A 85 -13.65 9.99 -19.18
CA ASN A 85 -14.17 8.93 -20.03
C ASN A 85 -13.10 7.87 -20.31
N GLY A 86 -13.34 6.62 -19.92
CA GLY A 86 -12.44 5.50 -20.16
C GLY A 86 -11.32 5.30 -19.14
N VAL A 87 -11.35 5.97 -17.99
CA VAL A 87 -10.38 5.76 -16.89
C VAL A 87 -11.12 5.33 -15.63
N ALA A 88 -10.78 4.14 -15.11
CA ALA A 88 -11.29 3.69 -13.83
C ALA A 88 -10.60 4.43 -12.68
N ARG A 89 -11.29 4.54 -11.55
CA ARG A 89 -10.77 5.19 -10.35
C ARG A 89 -10.70 4.23 -9.18
N ILE A 90 -9.55 4.18 -8.52
CA ILE A 90 -9.33 3.52 -7.24
C ILE A 90 -9.03 4.58 -6.20
N VAL A 91 -9.71 4.55 -5.06
CA VAL A 91 -9.45 5.42 -3.91
C VAL A 91 -8.93 4.60 -2.74
N ILE A 92 -7.82 5.06 -2.17
CA ILE A 92 -7.19 4.48 -0.98
C ILE A 92 -7.09 5.57 0.07
N ASP A 93 -7.76 5.39 1.19
CA ASP A 93 -7.84 6.35 2.30
C ASP A 93 -7.03 5.83 3.50
N ASN A 94 -5.97 6.52 3.86
CA ASN A 94 -5.03 6.12 4.92
C ASN A 94 -4.56 4.65 4.85
N GLY A 95 -4.44 4.13 3.63
CA GLY A 95 -3.99 2.75 3.37
C GLY A 95 -5.12 1.75 3.12
N GLU A 96 -6.37 2.10 3.39
CA GLU A 96 -7.53 1.24 3.17
C GLU A 96 -8.20 1.49 1.81
N PHE A 97 -8.57 0.43 1.12
CA PHE A 97 -9.32 0.51 -0.13
C PHE A 97 -10.76 1.00 0.11
N ARG A 98 -11.19 2.01 -0.66
CA ARG A 98 -12.52 2.62 -0.57
C ARG A 98 -13.37 2.21 -1.75
N ASP A 99 -14.10 1.11 -1.61
CA ASP A 99 -15.03 0.64 -2.63
C ASP A 99 -16.15 1.66 -2.93
N ASP A 100 -16.65 2.32 -1.88
CA ASP A 100 -17.70 3.33 -1.97
C ASP A 100 -17.30 4.63 -2.72
N LEU A 101 -15.99 4.87 -2.89
CA LEU A 101 -15.45 6.03 -3.60
C LEU A 101 -14.73 5.63 -4.90
N SER A 102 -14.48 4.35 -5.11
CA SER A 102 -13.87 3.83 -6.32
C SER A 102 -14.92 3.64 -7.42
N ASP A 103 -14.48 3.73 -8.68
CA ASP A 103 -15.32 3.47 -9.85
C ASP A 103 -14.54 2.66 -10.87
N LEU A 104 -14.92 1.41 -11.02
CA LEU A 104 -14.25 0.44 -11.89
C LEU A 104 -15.03 0.20 -13.19
N SER A 105 -16.08 0.97 -13.46
CA SER A 105 -16.96 0.77 -14.64
C SER A 105 -16.23 0.93 -15.98
N ALA A 106 -15.08 1.62 -15.99
CA ALA A 106 -14.29 1.86 -17.19
C ALA A 106 -13.27 0.76 -17.50
N VAL A 107 -13.07 -0.22 -16.61
CA VAL A 107 -12.21 -1.39 -16.90
C VAL A 107 -13.05 -2.55 -17.40
N GLY A 108 -12.56 -3.24 -18.44
CA GLY A 108 -13.24 -4.43 -18.96
C GLY A 108 -13.05 -5.65 -18.05
N ASP A 109 -13.75 -6.73 -18.38
CA ASP A 109 -13.75 -8.00 -17.61
C ASP A 109 -12.37 -8.64 -17.46
N HIS A 110 -11.39 -8.22 -18.24
CA HIS A 110 -10.00 -8.67 -18.17
C HIS A 110 -9.21 -8.04 -17.02
N VAL A 111 -9.75 -7.02 -16.33
CA VAL A 111 -9.12 -6.40 -15.17
C VAL A 111 -9.97 -6.64 -13.93
N GLN A 112 -9.38 -7.30 -12.94
CA GLN A 112 -10.00 -7.51 -11.64
C GLN A 112 -9.28 -6.64 -10.59
N VAL A 113 -10.06 -5.97 -9.76
CA VAL A 113 -9.56 -5.16 -8.64
C VAL A 113 -10.23 -5.63 -7.36
N GLN A 114 -9.42 -5.89 -6.33
CA GLN A 114 -9.89 -6.32 -5.02
C GLN A 114 -9.11 -5.63 -3.90
N SER A 115 -9.74 -5.38 -2.75
CA SER A 115 -8.99 -5.00 -1.55
C SER A 115 -8.21 -6.18 -1.00
N LEU A 116 -7.04 -5.93 -0.40
CA LEU A 116 -6.28 -6.99 0.27
C LEU A 116 -7.03 -7.53 1.49
N ALA A 117 -7.84 -6.69 2.15
CA ALA A 117 -8.71 -7.13 3.23
C ALA A 117 -9.77 -8.14 2.75
N SER A 118 -10.38 -7.95 1.56
CA SER A 118 -11.27 -8.95 0.96
C SER A 118 -10.52 -10.23 0.60
N MET A 119 -9.37 -10.12 -0.06
CA MET A 119 -8.54 -11.29 -0.38
C MET A 119 -8.16 -12.09 0.87
N ARG A 120 -7.84 -11.41 1.97
CA ARG A 120 -7.51 -12.05 3.25
C ARG A 120 -8.66 -12.91 3.77
N ARG A 121 -9.92 -12.47 3.59
CA ARG A 121 -11.10 -13.21 4.02
C ARG A 121 -11.49 -14.35 3.06
N GLU A 122 -11.41 -14.09 1.77
CA GLU A 122 -11.96 -14.96 0.72
C GLU A 122 -10.93 -15.91 0.12
N HIS A 123 -9.68 -15.43 -0.02
CA HIS A 123 -8.58 -16.12 -0.70
C HIS A 123 -7.24 -16.02 0.07
N PRO A 124 -7.21 -16.41 1.37
CA PRO A 124 -6.06 -16.19 2.25
C PRO A 124 -4.75 -16.84 1.77
N GLU A 125 -4.83 -18.03 1.22
CA GLU A 125 -3.66 -18.76 0.71
C GLU A 125 -3.08 -18.05 -0.52
N GLN A 126 -3.95 -17.64 -1.45
CA GLN A 126 -3.53 -16.89 -2.62
C GLN A 126 -2.86 -15.57 -2.26
N LEU A 127 -3.42 -14.82 -1.29
CA LEU A 127 -2.80 -13.59 -0.80
C LEU A 127 -1.43 -13.86 -0.20
N SER A 128 -1.30 -14.90 0.61
CA SER A 128 -0.02 -15.28 1.22
C SER A 128 1.05 -15.60 0.18
N GLU A 129 0.71 -16.34 -0.87
CA GLU A 129 1.61 -16.67 -1.97
C GLU A 129 2.02 -15.42 -2.76
N LEU A 130 1.06 -14.55 -3.09
CA LEU A 130 1.32 -13.30 -3.80
C LEU A 130 2.25 -12.39 -3.00
N LEU A 131 2.02 -12.25 -1.70
CA LEU A 131 2.87 -11.43 -0.83
C LEU A 131 4.29 -12.02 -0.74
N ALA A 132 4.42 -13.33 -0.58
CA ALA A 132 5.73 -13.98 -0.49
C ALA A 132 6.55 -13.83 -1.79
N ARG A 133 5.87 -13.92 -2.94
CA ARG A 133 6.48 -13.78 -4.26
C ARG A 133 6.85 -12.33 -4.58
N SER A 134 5.96 -11.40 -4.30
CA SER A 134 6.13 -9.98 -4.65
C SER A 134 7.03 -9.23 -3.67
N PHE A 135 7.07 -9.67 -2.43
CA PHE A 135 7.81 -9.03 -1.36
C PHE A 135 8.64 -10.07 -0.58
N PRO A 136 9.78 -10.49 -1.12
CA PRO A 136 10.71 -11.31 -0.38
C PRO A 136 11.13 -10.58 0.90
N ALA A 137 11.40 -11.34 1.94
CA ALA A 137 11.85 -10.78 3.22
C ALA A 137 13.18 -10.03 3.03
N ASP A 138 13.21 -8.79 3.49
CA ASP A 138 14.40 -7.95 3.50
C ASP A 138 14.52 -7.17 4.83
N ASP A 139 15.57 -6.36 4.97
CA ASP A 139 15.85 -5.60 6.18
C ASP A 139 15.62 -4.09 5.98
N HIS A 140 14.98 -3.70 4.86
CA HIS A 140 14.69 -2.29 4.62
C HIS A 140 13.62 -1.78 5.60
N PRO A 141 13.87 -0.76 6.42
CA PRO A 141 12.98 -0.36 7.51
C PRO A 141 11.54 -0.05 7.09
N PHE A 142 11.37 0.63 5.95
CA PHE A 142 10.03 0.96 5.44
C PHE A 142 9.31 -0.26 4.86
N HIS A 143 10.04 -1.27 4.37
CA HIS A 143 9.43 -2.55 3.99
C HIS A 143 9.01 -3.33 5.24
N CYS A 144 9.84 -3.34 6.27
CA CYS A 144 9.49 -3.93 7.56
C CYS A 144 8.23 -3.27 8.15
N LEU A 145 8.13 -1.94 8.11
CA LEU A 145 6.92 -1.23 8.56
C LEU A 145 5.70 -1.60 7.71
N SER A 146 5.83 -1.66 6.37
CA SER A 146 4.74 -2.08 5.49
C SER A 146 4.26 -3.50 5.80
N ASP A 147 5.18 -4.43 6.05
CA ASP A 147 4.82 -5.81 6.37
C ASP A 147 4.23 -5.95 7.78
N ALA A 148 4.77 -5.24 8.78
CA ALA A 148 4.27 -5.27 10.15
C ALA A 148 2.87 -4.65 10.29
N LEU A 149 2.55 -3.67 9.44
CA LEU A 149 1.29 -2.92 9.43
C LEU A 149 0.40 -3.25 8.23
N LEU A 150 0.64 -4.39 7.58
CA LEU A 150 -0.16 -4.85 6.46
C LEU A 150 -1.57 -5.21 6.92
N ASP A 151 -2.53 -4.38 6.64
CA ASP A 151 -3.95 -4.62 6.90
C ASP A 151 -4.78 -4.64 5.63
N ASP A 152 -4.68 -3.59 4.83
CA ASP A 152 -5.39 -3.47 3.56
C ASP A 152 -4.49 -2.89 2.46
N GLY A 153 -5.07 -2.60 1.34
CA GLY A 153 -4.45 -2.11 0.13
C GLY A 153 -5.20 -2.62 -1.09
N VAL A 154 -4.53 -2.76 -2.23
CA VAL A 154 -5.19 -3.13 -3.48
C VAL A 154 -4.43 -4.23 -4.23
N PHE A 155 -5.17 -5.19 -4.76
CA PHE A 155 -4.71 -6.14 -5.75
C PHE A 155 -5.37 -5.84 -7.10
N ILE A 156 -4.54 -5.70 -8.13
CA ILE A 156 -4.96 -5.49 -9.52
C ILE A 156 -4.43 -6.68 -10.33
N ASP A 157 -5.34 -7.41 -10.95
CA ASP A 157 -5.03 -8.54 -11.81
C ASP A 157 -5.48 -8.27 -13.24
N VAL A 158 -4.54 -8.31 -14.17
CA VAL A 158 -4.80 -8.06 -15.58
C VAL A 158 -4.63 -9.36 -16.36
N ALA A 159 -5.75 -9.94 -16.78
CA ALA A 159 -5.78 -11.16 -17.59
C ALA A 159 -5.24 -10.91 -19.02
N PRO A 160 -4.89 -11.96 -19.77
CA PRO A 160 -4.47 -11.81 -21.15
C PRO A 160 -5.54 -11.09 -21.99
N MET A 161 -5.10 -10.14 -22.80
CA MET A 161 -5.99 -9.47 -23.74
C MET A 161 -6.05 -10.27 -25.05
N SER A 162 -7.23 -10.30 -25.67
CA SER A 162 -7.34 -10.79 -27.05
C SER A 162 -6.73 -9.75 -28.01
N ASP A 163 -6.13 -10.19 -29.12
CA ASP A 163 -5.52 -9.30 -30.12
C ASP A 163 -6.50 -8.27 -30.72
N VAL A 164 -7.79 -8.43 -30.46
CA VAL A 164 -8.88 -7.56 -30.98
C VAL A 164 -9.16 -6.38 -30.05
N ASP A 165 -8.81 -6.46 -28.78
CA ASP A 165 -9.15 -5.45 -27.76
C ASP A 165 -7.99 -4.44 -27.60
N GLY A 166 -7.66 -3.71 -28.66
CA GLY A 166 -6.53 -2.76 -28.69
C GLY A 166 -6.57 -1.63 -27.63
N GLU A 167 -7.55 -1.63 -26.73
CA GLU A 167 -7.72 -0.59 -25.73
C GLU A 167 -7.00 -0.97 -24.43
N VAL A 168 -6.00 -0.16 -24.08
CA VAL A 168 -5.22 -0.33 -22.83
C VAL A 168 -6.05 0.17 -21.66
N ALA A 169 -6.37 -0.71 -20.72
CA ALA A 169 -7.05 -0.32 -19.50
C ALA A 169 -6.25 0.77 -18.78
N SER A 170 -6.95 1.81 -18.33
CA SER A 170 -6.35 2.92 -17.61
C SER A 170 -7.01 3.05 -16.24
N ILE A 171 -6.19 3.09 -15.18
CA ILE A 171 -6.66 3.21 -13.80
C ILE A 171 -5.98 4.41 -13.15
N HIS A 172 -6.77 5.29 -12.56
CA HIS A 172 -6.31 6.36 -11.70
C HIS A 172 -6.41 5.92 -10.24
N ILE A 173 -5.28 5.83 -9.57
CA ILE A 173 -5.17 5.44 -8.16
C ILE A 173 -4.93 6.69 -7.36
N ILE A 174 -5.85 7.01 -6.46
CA ILE A 174 -5.82 8.18 -5.59
C ILE A 174 -5.54 7.73 -4.17
N HIS A 175 -4.37 8.09 -3.66
CA HIS A 175 -4.03 7.94 -2.25
C HIS A 175 -4.42 9.22 -1.52
N TYR A 176 -5.30 9.11 -0.56
CA TYR A 176 -5.65 10.18 0.34
C TYR A 176 -5.08 9.90 1.73
N LEU A 177 -4.19 10.77 2.18
CA LEU A 177 -3.48 10.66 3.44
C LEU A 177 -3.94 11.80 4.35
N ASP A 178 -4.77 11.49 5.34
CA ASP A 178 -5.40 12.49 6.21
C ASP A 178 -4.89 12.41 7.65
N GLY A 179 -4.00 13.31 8.00
CA GLY A 179 -3.53 13.56 9.36
C GLY A 179 -4.19 14.77 10.04
N SER A 180 -5.36 15.22 9.58
CA SER A 180 -6.05 16.40 10.15
C SER A 180 -6.49 16.22 11.60
N ARG A 181 -6.68 14.98 12.05
CA ARG A 181 -7.00 14.62 13.44
C ARG A 181 -5.78 14.49 14.35
N GLY A 182 -4.60 14.54 13.78
CA GLY A 182 -3.31 14.42 14.46
C GLY A 182 -2.26 13.75 13.59
N PRO A 183 -0.98 13.93 13.95
CA PRO A 183 0.13 13.33 13.22
C PRO A 183 0.04 11.80 13.22
N GLY A 184 0.36 11.17 12.07
CA GLY A 184 0.33 9.73 11.98
C GLY A 184 0.99 9.17 10.72
N SER A 185 0.92 7.86 10.56
CA SER A 185 1.42 7.16 9.38
C SER A 185 0.31 6.37 8.68
N ALA A 186 0.41 6.27 7.36
CA ALA A 186 -0.45 5.45 6.53
C ALA A 186 0.41 4.50 5.69
N HIS A 187 0.05 3.23 5.68
CA HIS A 187 0.80 2.17 5.01
C HIS A 187 -0.07 1.49 3.97
N THR A 188 0.30 1.64 2.69
CA THR A 188 -0.44 1.04 1.58
C THR A 188 0.38 -0.03 0.90
N THR A 189 -0.19 -1.20 0.72
CA THR A 189 0.38 -2.27 -0.09
C THR A 189 -0.44 -2.45 -1.36
N GLY A 190 0.21 -2.27 -2.51
CA GLY A 190 -0.35 -2.60 -3.82
C GLY A 190 0.27 -3.88 -4.37
N LEU A 191 -0.54 -4.73 -4.96
CA LEU A 191 -0.12 -5.90 -5.72
C LEU A 191 -0.64 -5.77 -7.15
N LEU A 192 0.23 -5.93 -8.14
CA LEU A 192 -0.10 -5.87 -9.55
C LEU A 192 0.38 -7.14 -10.25
N ARG A 193 -0.54 -7.88 -10.80
CA ARG A 193 -0.23 -9.06 -11.64
C ARG A 193 -0.69 -8.80 -13.07
N ILE A 194 0.25 -8.94 -14.01
CA ILE A 194 -0.01 -8.71 -15.43
C ILE A 194 0.28 -9.98 -16.19
N SER A 195 -0.73 -10.55 -16.79
CA SER A 195 -0.64 -11.77 -17.60
C SER A 195 0.11 -11.53 -18.92
N LYS A 196 0.49 -12.63 -19.57
CA LYS A 196 1.24 -12.62 -20.82
C LYS A 196 0.56 -11.73 -21.88
N GLY A 197 1.31 -10.79 -22.45
CA GLY A 197 0.88 -9.85 -23.48
C GLY A 197 -0.13 -8.79 -23.03
N ALA A 198 -0.57 -8.80 -21.78
CA ALA A 198 -1.51 -7.82 -21.25
C ALA A 198 -0.84 -6.46 -21.02
N ARG A 199 -1.64 -5.39 -21.07
CA ARG A 199 -1.17 -4.01 -20.95
C ARG A 199 -2.06 -3.23 -19.99
N ILE A 200 -1.43 -2.34 -19.21
CA ILE A 200 -2.18 -1.43 -18.31
C ILE A 200 -1.46 -0.09 -18.17
N ARG A 201 -2.23 0.97 -18.03
CA ARG A 201 -1.76 2.29 -17.62
C ARG A 201 -2.25 2.60 -16.22
N LEU A 202 -1.33 2.96 -15.32
CA LEU A 202 -1.64 3.40 -13.98
C LEU A 202 -1.22 4.86 -13.82
N ILE A 203 -2.13 5.69 -13.33
CA ILE A 203 -1.86 7.06 -12.92
C ILE A 203 -2.02 7.07 -11.40
N GLU A 204 -0.99 7.44 -10.66
CA GLU A 204 -1.02 7.45 -9.22
C GLU A 204 -0.89 8.88 -8.71
N GLU A 205 -1.84 9.29 -7.88
CA GLU A 205 -1.91 10.63 -7.31
C GLU A 205 -1.96 10.52 -5.78
N ILE A 206 -1.22 11.40 -5.09
CA ILE A 206 -1.14 11.40 -3.63
C ILE A 206 -1.60 12.76 -3.12
N HIS A 207 -2.69 12.75 -2.37
CA HIS A 207 -3.19 13.91 -1.63
C HIS A 207 -2.86 13.75 -0.16
N CYS A 208 -2.21 14.77 0.40
CA CYS A 208 -1.84 14.78 1.83
C CYS A 208 -2.50 15.98 2.52
N GLN A 209 -3.11 15.72 3.67
CA GLN A 209 -3.62 16.75 4.57
C GLN A 209 -3.08 16.53 5.98
N GLY A 210 -2.64 17.60 6.62
CA GLY A 210 -2.06 17.51 7.96
C GLY A 210 -0.63 16.92 7.94
N GLU A 211 -0.23 16.33 9.07
CA GLU A 211 1.11 15.78 9.28
C GLU A 211 1.09 14.26 9.16
N VAL A 212 1.55 13.73 8.03
CA VAL A 212 1.43 12.32 7.66
C VAL A 212 2.74 11.76 7.12
N LEU A 213 3.11 10.57 7.56
CA LEU A 213 4.07 9.70 6.89
C LEU A 213 3.32 8.71 5.97
N GLY A 214 3.36 8.93 4.66
CA GLY A 214 2.85 7.96 3.69
C GLY A 214 3.91 6.94 3.29
N ASN A 215 3.65 5.65 3.49
CA ASN A 215 4.50 4.54 3.08
C ASN A 215 3.76 3.64 2.09
N ILE A 216 3.97 3.89 0.79
CA ILE A 216 3.26 3.22 -0.30
C ILE A 216 4.23 2.27 -1.01
N ARG A 217 3.89 1.00 -1.03
CA ARG A 217 4.70 -0.08 -1.59
C ARG A 217 3.92 -0.87 -2.64
N TRP A 218 4.57 -1.16 -3.78
CA TRP A 218 4.01 -1.97 -4.85
C TRP A 218 4.84 -3.22 -5.13
N GLY A 219 4.19 -4.37 -5.15
CA GLY A 219 4.71 -5.61 -5.72
C GLY A 219 4.16 -5.78 -7.13
N VAL A 220 5.05 -6.04 -8.09
CA VAL A 220 4.67 -6.14 -9.51
C VAL A 220 5.15 -7.46 -10.08
N ASP A 221 4.21 -8.26 -10.59
CA ASP A 221 4.46 -9.54 -11.26
C ASP A 221 4.12 -9.40 -12.74
N LEU A 222 5.15 -9.45 -13.60
CA LEU A 222 5.03 -9.25 -15.03
C LEU A 222 5.31 -10.54 -15.78
N ALA A 223 4.33 -11.02 -16.56
CA ALA A 223 4.54 -12.13 -17.47
C ALA A 223 5.18 -11.67 -18.79
N GLU A 224 5.63 -12.62 -19.60
CA GLU A 224 6.30 -12.37 -20.87
C GLU A 224 5.46 -11.47 -21.81
N GLY A 225 6.08 -10.43 -22.37
CA GLY A 225 5.44 -9.50 -23.31
C GLY A 225 4.37 -8.60 -22.70
N SER A 226 4.21 -8.59 -21.37
CA SER A 226 3.35 -7.64 -20.70
C SER A 226 3.94 -6.23 -20.67
N ASP A 227 3.09 -5.21 -20.59
CA ASP A 227 3.50 -3.80 -20.55
C ASP A 227 2.75 -3.02 -19.47
N VAL A 228 3.50 -2.31 -18.63
CA VAL A 228 2.96 -1.44 -17.58
C VAL A 228 3.51 -0.04 -17.74
N HIS A 229 2.63 0.91 -17.96
CA HIS A 229 2.97 2.32 -17.93
C HIS A 229 2.42 2.95 -16.65
N ARG A 230 3.31 3.28 -15.70
CA ARG A 230 2.96 3.91 -14.42
C ARG A 230 3.53 5.32 -14.35
N ILE A 231 2.67 6.28 -14.01
CA ILE A 231 3.00 7.68 -13.76
C ILE A 231 2.63 7.98 -12.30
N ARG A 232 3.51 8.72 -11.60
CA ARG A 232 3.29 9.17 -10.23
C ARG A 232 3.66 10.62 -10.06
#